data_15fa0943b96ebc6d0ffe74e6050fb1bf
#
_entry.id   15fa0943b96ebc6d0ffe74e6050fb1bf
#
_cell.length_a   1.000
_cell.length_b   1.000
_cell.length_c   1.000
_cell.angle_alpha   90.00
_cell.angle_beta   90.00
_cell.angle_gamma   90.00
#
_symmetry.space_group_name_H-M   'P 1'
#
loop_
_entity.id
_entity.type
_entity.pdbx_description
1 polymer ?
#
loop_
_entity_poly.entity_id
_entity_poly.type
_entity_poly.pdbx_seq_one_letter_code
_entity_poly.pdbx_strand_id
1 'polypeptide(L)'
;MIEGYLKQRAVWKRVVGQNMYGEPETKQKTIKVRWEGKRRLVRDNEGREVVSEARVFCVEPVKPGDILEHGGREWPVIAVSTVPGLDGIDSHRECSV
;
A
#
# COMPACT_ATOMS: atom_id res chain seq x y z
N MET A 1 -19.15 5.98 2.24
CA MET A 1 -18.01 5.43 2.99
C MET A 1 -16.94 4.96 2.02
N ILE A 2 -15.69 5.12 2.37
CA ILE A 2 -14.58 4.74 1.48
C ILE A 2 -14.61 3.25 1.13
N GLU A 3 -15.03 2.40 2.04
CA GLU A 3 -15.12 0.96 1.79
C GLU A 3 -16.00 0.61 0.60
N GLY A 4 -16.99 1.45 0.28
CA GLY A 4 -17.82 1.26 -0.90
C GLY A 4 -17.08 1.42 -2.22
N TYR A 5 -15.94 2.12 -2.22
CA TYR A 5 -15.08 2.27 -3.38
C TYR A 5 -14.03 1.18 -3.48
N LEU A 6 -13.79 0.44 -2.40
CA LEU A 6 -12.74 -0.58 -2.33
C LEU A 6 -13.31 -1.90 -2.80
N LYS A 7 -13.42 -2.06 -4.11
CA LYS A 7 -14.07 -3.22 -4.75
C LYS A 7 -13.09 -4.28 -5.22
N GLN A 8 -11.81 -4.00 -5.19
CA GLN A 8 -10.77 -4.93 -5.59
C GLN A 8 -10.09 -5.48 -4.36
N ARG A 9 -9.33 -6.55 -4.53
CA ARG A 9 -8.60 -7.18 -3.44
C ARG A 9 -7.12 -7.25 -3.76
N ALA A 10 -6.31 -7.07 -2.73
CA ALA A 10 -4.88 -7.28 -2.81
C ALA A 10 -4.42 -8.00 -1.56
N VAL A 11 -3.31 -8.73 -1.65
CA VAL A 11 -2.69 -9.35 -0.48
C VAL A 11 -1.64 -8.37 0.05
N TRP A 12 -1.85 -7.94 1.28
CA TRP A 12 -0.92 -7.05 1.95
C TRP A 12 0.10 -7.90 2.70
N LYS A 13 1.35 -7.81 2.27
CA LYS A 13 2.49 -8.50 2.89
C LYS A 13 3.30 -7.47 3.63
N ARG A 14 3.24 -7.49 4.96
CA ARG A 14 4.01 -6.55 5.78
C ARG A 14 5.17 -7.26 6.44
N VAL A 15 6.29 -6.56 6.52
CA VAL A 15 7.48 -7.05 7.23
C VAL A 15 7.28 -6.77 8.71
N VAL A 16 7.32 -7.82 9.54
CA VAL A 16 7.09 -7.71 10.99
C VAL A 16 8.34 -7.96 11.81
N GLY A 17 9.44 -8.36 11.19
CA GLY A 17 10.70 -8.63 11.87
C GLY A 17 11.63 -9.45 11.01
N GLN A 18 12.58 -10.10 11.67
CA GLN A 18 13.50 -11.02 11.01
C GLN A 18 13.49 -12.34 11.79
N ASN A 19 13.64 -13.44 11.06
CA ASN A 19 13.78 -14.74 11.69
C ASN A 19 15.21 -14.93 12.21
N MET A 20 15.51 -16.10 12.81
CA MET A 20 16.84 -16.37 13.38
C MET A 20 17.95 -16.38 12.33
N TYR A 21 17.63 -16.50 11.06
CA TYR A 21 18.60 -16.47 9.96
C TYR A 21 18.77 -15.10 9.34
N GLY A 22 18.12 -14.08 9.92
CA GLY A 22 18.18 -12.72 9.38
C GLY A 22 17.27 -12.47 8.19
N GLU A 23 16.45 -13.43 7.81
CA GLU A 23 15.50 -13.27 6.71
C GLU A 23 14.25 -12.51 7.18
N PRO A 24 13.68 -11.63 6.34
CA PRO A 24 12.46 -10.90 6.73
C PRO A 24 11.30 -11.85 6.99
N GLU A 25 10.65 -11.67 8.10
CA GLU A 25 9.37 -12.34 8.38
C GLU A 25 8.24 -11.45 7.93
N THR A 26 7.28 -12.01 7.21
CA THR A 26 6.13 -11.25 6.71
C THR A 26 4.84 -11.88 7.21
N LYS A 27 3.86 -11.02 7.43
CA LYS A 27 2.47 -11.43 7.66
C LYS A 27 1.64 -11.01 6.47
N GLN A 28 0.72 -11.86 6.09
CA GLN A 28 -0.14 -11.63 4.93
C GLN A 28 -1.58 -11.45 5.35
N LYS A 29 -2.26 -10.53 4.71
CA LYS A 29 -3.69 -10.31 4.90
C LYS A 29 -4.29 -9.85 3.59
N THR A 30 -5.43 -10.44 3.22
CA THR A 30 -6.19 -9.95 2.07
C THR A 30 -6.97 -8.72 2.49
N ILE A 31 -6.79 -7.64 1.76
CA ILE A 31 -7.45 -6.36 2.04
C ILE A 31 -8.23 -5.91 0.82
N LYS A 32 -9.22 -5.06 1.06
CA LYS A 32 -9.97 -4.43 -0.01
C LYS A 32 -9.26 -3.15 -0.43
N VAL A 33 -9.11 -2.96 -1.72
CA VAL A 33 -8.39 -1.81 -2.28
C VAL A 33 -9.13 -1.27 -3.50
N ARG A 34 -8.79 -0.05 -3.86
CA ARG A 34 -9.07 0.49 -5.17
C ARG A 34 -7.74 0.68 -5.87
N TRP A 35 -7.55 -0.03 -6.97
CA TRP A 35 -6.30 0.00 -7.73
C TRP A 35 -6.49 0.86 -8.96
N GLU A 36 -5.70 1.92 -9.07
CA GLU A 36 -5.71 2.78 -10.24
C GLU A 36 -4.34 2.76 -10.90
N GLY A 37 -4.27 2.22 -12.11
CA GLY A 37 -3.05 2.24 -12.90
C GLY A 37 -2.79 3.67 -13.38
N LYS A 38 -1.82 4.32 -12.76
CA LYS A 38 -1.46 5.69 -13.11
C LYS A 38 0.02 5.91 -12.87
N ARG A 39 0.76 6.12 -13.94
CA ARG A 39 2.20 6.34 -13.85
C ARG A 39 2.50 7.78 -13.49
N ARG A 40 3.33 7.97 -12.48
CA ARG A 40 3.76 9.30 -12.04
C ARG A 40 5.07 9.23 -11.27
N LEU A 41 5.75 10.36 -11.15
CA LEU A 41 6.91 10.48 -10.28
C LEU A 41 6.46 10.75 -8.86
N VAL A 42 7.03 9.99 -7.92
CA VAL A 42 6.78 10.18 -6.49
C VAL A 42 8.11 10.15 -5.75
N ARG A 43 8.14 10.66 -4.54
CA ARG A 43 9.31 10.53 -3.66
C ARG A 43 9.13 9.34 -2.74
N ASP A 44 10.17 8.51 -2.63
CA ASP A 44 10.16 7.41 -1.68
C ASP A 44 10.46 7.93 -0.26
N ASN A 45 10.53 7.03 0.72
CA ASN A 45 10.78 7.42 2.11
C ASN A 45 12.21 7.92 2.35
N GLU A 46 13.09 7.79 1.38
CA GLU A 46 14.47 8.31 1.43
C GLU A 46 14.61 9.62 0.64
N GLY A 47 13.51 10.15 0.12
CA GLY A 47 13.49 11.40 -0.62
C GLY A 47 13.91 11.30 -2.09
N ARG A 48 14.13 10.08 -2.61
CA ARG A 48 14.49 9.88 -4.01
C ARG A 48 13.26 9.89 -4.90
N GLU A 49 13.39 10.43 -6.08
CA GLU A 49 12.33 10.39 -7.08
C GLU A 49 12.33 9.02 -7.77
N VAL A 50 11.18 8.35 -7.73
CA VAL A 50 10.99 7.06 -8.40
C VAL A 50 9.68 7.08 -9.16
N VAL A 51 9.59 6.24 -10.18
CA VAL A 51 8.37 6.11 -10.98
C VAL A 51 7.41 5.18 -10.26
N SER A 52 6.23 5.70 -9.92
CA SER A 52 5.12 4.90 -9.42
C SER A 52 4.26 4.48 -10.59
N GLU A 53 3.91 3.20 -10.67
CA GLU A 53 3.10 2.68 -11.77
C GLU A 53 1.61 2.65 -11.45
N ALA A 54 1.26 2.68 -10.17
CA ALA A 54 -0.15 2.63 -9.75
C ALA A 54 -0.35 3.35 -8.41
N ARG A 55 -1.57 3.76 -8.20
CA ARG A 55 -2.03 4.36 -6.97
C ARG A 55 -3.08 3.44 -6.36
N VAL A 56 -2.91 3.10 -5.10
CA VAL A 56 -3.78 2.14 -4.42
C VAL A 56 -4.39 2.79 -3.19
N PHE A 57 -5.70 2.73 -3.09
CA PHE A 57 -6.42 3.24 -1.92
C PHE A 57 -6.81 2.09 -1.01
N CYS A 58 -6.59 2.24 0.29
CA CYS A 58 -6.97 1.26 1.30
C CYS A 58 -7.19 1.95 2.64
N VAL A 59 -7.76 1.23 3.60
CA VAL A 59 -7.97 1.74 4.97
C VAL A 59 -6.96 1.16 5.95
N GLU A 60 -6.29 0.08 5.62
CA GLU A 60 -5.31 -0.58 6.46
C GLU A 60 -4.02 0.25 6.58
N PRO A 61 -3.25 0.09 7.67
CA PRO A 61 -2.03 0.88 7.89
C PRO A 61 -0.82 0.36 7.10
N VAL A 62 -0.95 0.33 5.80
CA VAL A 62 0.14 -0.05 4.89
C VAL A 62 1.26 0.99 4.99
N LYS A 63 2.49 0.52 4.97
CA LYS A 63 3.69 1.38 5.13
C LYS A 63 4.63 1.22 3.94
N PRO A 64 5.48 2.22 3.67
CA PRO A 64 6.55 2.06 2.70
C PRO A 64 7.43 0.85 3.06
N GLY A 65 7.80 0.07 2.07
CA GLY A 65 8.53 -1.17 2.26
C GLY A 65 7.67 -2.42 2.36
N ASP A 66 6.37 -2.27 2.61
CA ASP A 66 5.43 -3.38 2.53
C ASP A 66 5.22 -3.75 1.06
N ILE A 67 4.61 -4.90 0.83
CA ILE A 67 4.33 -5.39 -0.52
C ILE A 67 2.84 -5.60 -0.68
N LEU A 68 2.30 -5.18 -1.81
CA LEU A 68 0.93 -5.48 -2.20
C LEU A 68 0.96 -6.42 -3.39
N GLU A 69 0.34 -7.58 -3.25
CA GLU A 69 0.20 -8.53 -4.34
C GLU A 69 -1.16 -8.35 -5.00
N HIS A 70 -1.15 -8.10 -6.28
CA HIS A 70 -2.36 -7.86 -7.06
C HIS A 70 -2.14 -8.31 -8.50
N GLY A 71 -3.12 -9.03 -9.04
CA GLY A 71 -3.04 -9.50 -10.43
C GLY A 71 -1.91 -10.50 -10.69
N GLY A 72 -1.51 -11.27 -9.66
CA GLY A 72 -0.44 -12.25 -9.79
C GLY A 72 0.96 -11.65 -9.74
N ARG A 73 1.08 -10.38 -9.39
CA ARG A 73 2.35 -9.66 -9.32
C ARG A 73 2.50 -8.99 -7.96
N GLU A 74 3.72 -8.94 -7.46
CA GLU A 74 4.06 -8.23 -6.23
C GLU A 74 4.48 -6.79 -6.54
N TRP A 75 3.94 -5.85 -5.77
CA TRP A 75 4.18 -4.43 -5.94
C TRP A 75 4.75 -3.86 -4.64
N PRO A 76 6.05 -3.51 -4.59
CA PRO A 76 6.60 -2.84 -3.41
C PRO A 76 5.95 -1.47 -3.22
N VAL A 77 5.57 -1.18 -1.98
CA VAL A 77 4.99 0.13 -1.64
C VAL A 77 6.12 1.15 -1.55
N ILE A 78 6.05 2.19 -2.37
CA ILE A 78 7.07 3.23 -2.48
C ILE A 78 6.82 4.33 -1.46
N ALA A 79 5.58 4.82 -1.40
CA ALA A 79 5.21 5.93 -0.53
C ALA A 79 3.75 5.77 -0.10
N VAL A 80 3.42 6.32 1.05
CA VAL A 80 2.06 6.27 1.59
C VAL A 80 1.68 7.64 2.10
N SER A 81 0.50 8.11 1.71
CA SER A 81 -0.11 9.32 2.23
C SER A 81 -1.39 8.96 2.95
N THR A 82 -1.62 9.56 4.11
CA THR A 82 -2.88 9.41 4.82
C THR A 82 -3.82 10.52 4.38
N VAL A 83 -5.00 10.15 3.93
CA VAL A 83 -6.02 11.10 3.51
C VAL A 83 -7.11 11.09 4.58
N PRO A 84 -7.32 12.20 5.31
CA PRO A 84 -8.40 12.24 6.30
C PRO A 84 -9.75 12.21 5.60
N GLY A 85 -10.68 11.47 6.21
CA GLY A 85 -12.04 11.45 5.73
C GLY A 85 -12.77 12.74 6.07
N LEU A 86 -13.90 12.96 5.40
CA LEU A 86 -14.78 14.05 5.75
C LEU A 86 -15.29 13.86 7.19
N ASP A 87 -15.27 14.92 7.96
CA ASP A 87 -15.63 14.90 9.38
C ASP A 87 -14.73 14.00 10.24
N GLY A 88 -13.57 13.60 9.71
CA GLY A 88 -12.61 12.80 10.46
C GLY A 88 -13.05 11.36 10.73
N ILE A 89 -14.11 10.91 10.07
CA ILE A 89 -14.69 9.59 10.34
C ILE A 89 -14.06 8.50 9.49
N ASP A 90 -13.89 8.76 8.20
CA ASP A 90 -13.38 7.77 7.24
C ASP A 90 -12.03 8.22 6.69
N SER A 91 -10.96 7.89 7.39
CA SER A 91 -9.63 8.11 6.84
C SER A 91 -9.21 6.92 5.97
N HIS A 92 -8.42 7.18 4.97
CA HIS A 92 -7.86 6.15 4.11
C HIS A 92 -6.43 6.51 3.73
N ARG A 93 -5.75 5.55 3.13
CA ARG A 93 -4.38 5.75 2.70
C ARG A 93 -4.28 5.62 1.20
N GLU A 94 -3.45 6.46 0.62
CA GLU A 94 -3.08 6.39 -0.79
C GLU A 94 -1.66 5.87 -0.86
N CYS A 95 -1.50 4.67 -1.43
CA CYS A 95 -0.20 4.03 -1.58
C CYS A 95 0.28 4.19 -3.02
N SER A 96 1.54 4.55 -3.19
CA SER A 96 2.18 4.56 -4.51
C SER A 96 3.03 3.29 -4.63
N VAL A 97 2.83 2.55 -5.72
CA VAL A 97 3.52 1.28 -5.95
C VAL A 97 4.21 1.21 -7.30
#